data_16cc03dfba04071d22dc9f434db5fe1b
#
_entry.id   16cc03dfba04071d22dc9f434db5fe1b
#
_cell.length_a   1.000
_cell.length_b   1.000
_cell.length_c   1.000
_cell.angle_alpha   90.00
_cell.angle_beta   90.00
_cell.angle_gamma   90.00
#
_symmetry.space_group_name_H-M   'P 1'
#
loop_
_entity.id
_entity.type
_entity.pdbx_description
1 polymer ?
#
loop_
_entity_poly.entity_id
_entity_poly.type
_entity_poly.pdbx_seq_one_letter_code
_entity_poly.pdbx_strand_id
1 'polypeptide(L)'
;ANFMLCATMGLNGFIAMGVPQDWATHMIGHELTALHGVTHGQTLVVVLPALMSVMREQKKGKILQYGERVFGIREGSEDERIDRTIRATEEFFRSLGLATRLHELQIGQDTIDEIVRRFNERGSRLGEAGNITGDVTRRILELCK
;
A
#
# COMPACT_ATOMS: atom_id res chain seq x y z
N ALA A 1 -8.87 14.13 -21.06
CA ALA A 1 -7.71 13.55 -21.78
C ALA A 1 -6.51 13.38 -20.86
N ASN A 2 -6.04 14.41 -20.15
CA ASN A 2 -4.80 14.35 -19.34
C ASN A 2 -4.88 13.31 -18.20
N PHE A 3 -6.00 13.21 -17.50
CA PHE A 3 -6.19 12.22 -16.44
C PHE A 3 -5.99 10.79 -16.95
N MET A 4 -6.63 10.44 -18.07
CA MET A 4 -6.50 9.11 -18.68
C MET A 4 -5.07 8.83 -19.14
N LEU A 5 -4.40 9.83 -19.72
CA LEU A 5 -3.01 9.70 -20.14
C LEU A 5 -2.09 9.46 -18.93
N CYS A 6 -2.25 10.25 -17.85
CA CYS A 6 -1.46 10.04 -16.62
C CYS A 6 -1.70 8.65 -16.02
N ALA A 7 -2.94 8.18 -15.97
CA ALA A 7 -3.25 6.83 -15.48
C ALA A 7 -2.58 5.74 -16.34
N THR A 8 -2.63 5.87 -17.66
CA THR A 8 -1.96 4.96 -18.59
C THR A 8 -0.43 4.96 -18.38
N MET A 9 0.17 6.14 -18.31
CA MET A 9 1.63 6.27 -18.12
C MET A 9 2.07 5.76 -16.76
N GLY A 10 1.23 5.86 -15.73
CA GLY A 10 1.50 5.33 -14.38
C GLY A 10 1.65 3.81 -14.32
N LEU A 11 1.05 3.07 -15.27
CA LEU A 11 1.01 1.59 -15.23
C LEU A 11 1.61 0.90 -16.47
N ASN A 12 1.81 1.59 -17.57
CA ASN A 12 2.31 0.96 -18.81
C ASN A 12 3.78 0.53 -18.78
N GLY A 13 4.46 0.70 -17.64
CA GLY A 13 5.86 0.32 -17.45
C GLY A 13 6.88 1.35 -17.94
N PHE A 14 6.47 2.42 -18.62
CA PHE A 14 7.40 3.42 -19.15
C PHE A 14 8.20 4.12 -18.06
N ILE A 15 7.55 4.57 -16.99
CA ILE A 15 8.21 5.24 -15.85
C ILE A 15 9.00 4.27 -14.96
N ALA A 16 8.82 2.98 -15.14
CA ALA A 16 9.48 1.91 -14.37
C ALA A 16 10.73 1.36 -15.06
N MET A 17 11.05 1.81 -16.28
CA MET A 17 12.22 1.34 -17.00
C MET A 17 13.50 1.63 -16.22
N GLY A 18 14.29 0.56 -15.94
CA GLY A 18 15.54 0.66 -15.18
C GLY A 18 15.39 0.85 -13.67
N VAL A 19 14.19 0.72 -13.12
CA VAL A 19 13.90 0.87 -11.69
C VAL A 19 13.26 -0.41 -11.15
N PRO A 20 13.74 -0.98 -10.03
CA PRO A 20 13.02 -2.06 -9.35
C PRO A 20 11.63 -1.59 -8.91
N GLN A 21 10.61 -2.39 -9.19
CA GLN A 21 9.23 -2.09 -8.82
C GLN A 21 8.81 -2.83 -7.55
N ASP A 22 8.03 -2.17 -6.70
CA ASP A 22 7.36 -2.81 -5.57
C ASP A 22 5.88 -3.08 -5.91
N TRP A 23 5.54 -4.36 -5.98
CA TRP A 23 4.17 -4.82 -6.23
C TRP A 23 3.47 -5.34 -4.97
N ALA A 24 4.04 -5.16 -3.78
CA ALA A 24 3.51 -5.78 -2.56
C ALA A 24 2.09 -5.29 -2.23
N THR A 25 1.83 -3.99 -2.36
CA THR A 25 0.46 -3.44 -2.17
C THR A 25 -0.55 -4.13 -3.08
N HIS A 26 -0.19 -4.31 -4.36
CA HIS A 26 -1.05 -4.97 -5.36
C HIS A 26 -1.26 -6.44 -5.03
N MET A 27 -0.20 -7.17 -4.71
CA MET A 27 -0.30 -8.61 -4.42
C MET A 27 -1.14 -8.90 -3.17
N ILE A 28 -1.00 -8.08 -2.13
CA ILE A 28 -1.86 -8.17 -0.93
C ILE A 28 -3.31 -7.79 -1.29
N GLY A 29 -3.48 -6.71 -2.05
CA GLY A 29 -4.79 -6.25 -2.50
C GLY A 29 -5.51 -7.28 -3.38
N HIS A 30 -4.79 -8.02 -4.23
CA HIS A 30 -5.37 -9.09 -5.05
C HIS A 30 -5.99 -10.22 -4.23
N GLU A 31 -5.40 -10.58 -3.08
CA GLU A 31 -6.01 -11.58 -2.19
C GLU A 31 -7.33 -11.06 -1.58
N LEU A 32 -7.40 -9.78 -1.22
CA LEU A 32 -8.65 -9.16 -0.76
C LEU A 32 -9.72 -9.16 -1.85
N THR A 33 -9.34 -8.84 -3.09
CA THR A 33 -10.24 -8.93 -4.24
C THR A 33 -10.73 -10.36 -4.46
N ALA A 34 -9.82 -11.34 -4.41
CA ALA A 34 -10.13 -12.74 -4.64
C ALA A 34 -11.09 -13.33 -3.59
N LEU A 35 -10.94 -12.91 -2.32
CA LEU A 35 -11.75 -13.43 -1.21
C LEU A 35 -13.10 -12.71 -1.06
N HIS A 36 -13.17 -11.42 -1.35
CA HIS A 36 -14.34 -10.59 -1.02
C HIS A 36 -14.93 -9.85 -2.22
N GLY A 37 -14.36 -9.94 -3.42
CA GLY A 37 -14.84 -9.19 -4.58
C GLY A 37 -14.65 -7.67 -4.47
N VAL A 38 -13.85 -7.19 -3.51
CA VAL A 38 -13.56 -5.75 -3.35
C VAL A 38 -12.83 -5.26 -4.59
N THR A 39 -13.24 -4.10 -5.10
CA THR A 39 -12.61 -3.52 -6.30
C THR A 39 -11.12 -3.27 -6.09
N HIS A 40 -10.33 -3.48 -7.13
CA HIS A 40 -8.86 -3.40 -7.03
C HIS A 40 -8.37 -2.06 -6.46
N GLY A 41 -8.90 -0.93 -6.95
CA GLY A 41 -8.53 0.39 -6.43
C GLY A 41 -8.80 0.54 -4.93
N GLN A 42 -9.93 0.00 -4.45
CA GLN A 42 -10.31 0.02 -3.03
C GLN A 42 -9.33 -0.79 -2.17
N THR A 43 -8.86 -1.94 -2.65
CA THR A 43 -7.89 -2.75 -1.89
C THR A 43 -6.54 -2.06 -1.76
N LEU A 44 -6.10 -1.33 -2.80
CA LEU A 44 -4.85 -0.55 -2.75
C LEU A 44 -4.93 0.58 -1.72
N VAL A 45 -6.08 1.26 -1.64
CA VAL A 45 -6.34 2.34 -0.68
C VAL A 45 -6.18 1.87 0.76
N VAL A 46 -6.69 0.69 1.08
CA VAL A 46 -6.58 0.10 2.43
C VAL A 46 -5.15 -0.33 2.75
N VAL A 47 -4.46 -0.96 1.81
CA VAL A 47 -3.16 -1.61 2.07
C VAL A 47 -1.99 -0.62 2.06
N LEU A 48 -2.00 0.37 1.15
CA LEU A 48 -0.83 1.25 0.92
C LEU A 48 -0.37 2.02 2.17
N PRO A 49 -1.23 2.71 2.95
CA PRO A 49 -0.78 3.45 4.13
C PRO A 49 -0.14 2.54 5.19
N ALA A 50 -0.73 1.37 5.41
CA ALA A 50 -0.23 0.38 6.36
C ALA A 50 1.12 -0.21 5.90
N LEU A 51 1.27 -0.50 4.60
CA LEU A 51 2.54 -0.95 4.04
C LEU A 51 3.63 0.10 4.21
N MET A 52 3.35 1.38 3.91
CA MET A 52 4.30 2.46 4.14
C MET A 52 4.71 2.53 5.61
N SER A 53 3.78 2.35 6.55
CA SER A 53 4.05 2.36 7.99
C SER A 53 4.95 1.21 8.41
N VAL A 54 4.64 -0.03 8.01
CA VAL A 54 5.42 -1.23 8.39
C VAL A 54 6.81 -1.21 7.76
N MET A 55 6.93 -0.74 6.53
CA MET A 55 8.17 -0.72 5.75
C MET A 55 8.89 0.63 5.82
N ARG A 56 8.54 1.49 6.79
CA ARG A 56 9.00 2.89 6.87
C ARG A 56 10.51 3.06 6.78
N GLU A 57 11.27 2.21 7.47
CA GLU A 57 12.74 2.31 7.48
C GLU A 57 13.33 1.99 6.10
N GLN A 58 12.89 0.90 5.49
CA GLN A 58 13.37 0.50 4.17
C GLN A 58 12.96 1.49 3.08
N LYS A 59 11.73 2.03 3.16
CA LYS A 59 11.15 2.94 2.16
C LYS A 59 11.30 4.42 2.51
N LYS A 60 12.02 4.74 3.56
CA LYS A 60 12.20 6.08 4.14
C LYS A 60 12.41 7.16 3.08
N GLY A 61 13.44 7.00 2.26
CA GLY A 61 13.78 7.99 1.23
C GLY A 61 12.66 8.23 0.22
N LYS A 62 11.91 7.17 -0.16
CA LYS A 62 10.80 7.29 -1.10
C LYS A 62 9.55 7.88 -0.46
N ILE A 63 9.26 7.56 0.80
CA ILE A 63 8.13 8.16 1.52
C ILE A 63 8.37 9.65 1.73
N LEU A 64 9.58 10.05 2.11
CA LEU A 64 9.97 11.47 2.26
C LEU A 64 9.86 12.23 0.93
N GLN A 65 10.37 11.64 -0.17
CA GLN A 65 10.27 12.22 -1.51
C GLN A 65 8.81 12.36 -1.96
N TYR A 66 7.98 11.36 -1.69
CA TYR A 66 6.55 11.37 -1.99
C TYR A 66 5.83 12.46 -1.20
N GLY A 67 6.05 12.55 0.11
CA GLY A 67 5.47 13.58 0.96
C GLY A 67 5.82 14.99 0.53
N GLU A 68 7.09 15.21 0.18
CA GLU A 68 7.55 16.52 -0.30
C GLU A 68 6.93 16.88 -1.65
N ARG A 69 6.97 15.98 -2.63
CA ARG A 69 6.58 16.29 -4.00
C ARG A 69 5.07 16.34 -4.22
N VAL A 70 4.32 15.53 -3.48
CA VAL A 70 2.86 15.42 -3.67
C VAL A 70 2.10 16.29 -2.66
N PHE A 71 2.53 16.30 -1.39
CA PHE A 71 1.84 17.00 -0.31
C PHE A 71 2.55 18.26 0.19
N GLY A 72 3.75 18.57 -0.32
CA GLY A 72 4.53 19.73 0.11
C GLY A 72 5.08 19.61 1.55
N ILE A 73 5.18 18.40 2.10
CA ILE A 73 5.65 18.16 3.48
C ILE A 73 7.17 18.24 3.53
N ARG A 74 7.69 19.38 4.00
CA ARG A 74 9.12 19.67 4.06
C ARG A 74 9.66 19.86 5.47
N GLU A 75 8.84 20.38 6.38
CA GLU A 75 9.21 20.76 7.72
C GLU A 75 9.06 19.62 8.73
N GLY A 76 9.93 19.56 9.71
CA GLY A 76 9.96 18.56 10.78
C GLY A 76 11.03 17.50 10.59
N SER A 77 11.20 16.66 11.59
CA SER A 77 12.08 15.48 11.53
C SER A 77 11.63 14.51 10.45
N GLU A 78 12.53 13.61 10.04
CA GLU A 78 12.18 12.60 9.04
C GLU A 78 10.98 11.73 9.47
N ASP A 79 10.94 11.33 10.73
CA ASP A 79 9.84 10.52 11.26
C ASP A 79 8.51 11.27 11.26
N GLU A 80 8.50 12.54 11.68
CA GLU A 80 7.30 13.38 11.61
C GLU A 80 6.82 13.58 10.16
N ARG A 81 7.75 13.77 9.24
CA ARG A 81 7.44 13.91 7.80
C ARG A 81 6.86 12.62 7.23
N ILE A 82 7.39 11.46 7.61
CA ILE A 82 6.85 10.15 7.21
C ILE A 82 5.43 9.99 7.75
N ASP A 83 5.21 10.23 9.04
CA ASP A 83 3.89 10.08 9.65
C ASP A 83 2.86 11.02 9.02
N ARG A 84 3.24 12.27 8.75
CA ARG A 84 2.41 13.24 8.05
C ARG A 84 2.10 12.82 6.61
N THR A 85 3.07 12.22 5.92
CA THR A 85 2.89 11.72 4.55
C THR A 85 1.90 10.56 4.49
N ILE A 86 2.04 9.59 5.41
CA ILE A 86 1.11 8.45 5.51
C ILE A 86 -0.30 8.94 5.83
N ARG A 87 -0.42 9.85 6.80
CA ARG A 87 -1.70 10.45 7.17
C ARG A 87 -2.33 11.23 6.02
N ALA A 88 -1.58 12.09 5.34
CA ALA A 88 -2.07 12.85 4.20
C ALA A 88 -2.54 11.95 3.04
N THR A 89 -1.87 10.82 2.83
CA THR A 89 -2.30 9.81 1.85
C THR A 89 -3.66 9.21 2.24
N GLU A 90 -3.83 8.84 3.50
CA GLU A 90 -5.09 8.28 3.99
C GLU A 90 -6.23 9.31 3.95
N GLU A 91 -5.95 10.55 4.36
CA GLU A 91 -6.92 11.66 4.31
C GLU A 91 -7.35 11.97 2.87
N PHE A 92 -6.42 11.93 1.92
CA PHE A 92 -6.75 12.07 0.50
C PHE A 92 -7.72 10.98 0.04
N PHE A 93 -7.47 9.72 0.39
CA PHE A 93 -8.37 8.62 0.03
C PHE A 93 -9.76 8.78 0.67
N ARG A 94 -9.82 9.17 1.93
CA ARG A 94 -11.09 9.47 2.62
C ARG A 94 -11.85 10.62 1.98
N SER A 95 -11.15 11.64 1.49
CA SER A 95 -11.76 12.78 0.79
C SER A 95 -12.47 12.38 -0.51
N LEU A 96 -12.08 11.23 -1.09
CA LEU A 96 -12.73 10.62 -2.26
C LEU A 96 -13.90 9.70 -1.90
N GLY A 97 -14.25 9.58 -0.60
CA GLY A 97 -15.31 8.70 -0.12
C GLY A 97 -14.92 7.23 -0.08
N LEU A 98 -13.60 6.90 -0.09
CA LEU A 98 -13.11 5.53 -0.08
C LEU A 98 -12.90 5.04 1.37
N ALA A 99 -13.24 3.78 1.63
CA ALA A 99 -12.92 3.12 2.88
C ALA A 99 -11.39 2.94 3.01
N THR A 100 -10.84 3.21 4.19
CA THR A 100 -9.40 3.10 4.44
C THR A 100 -9.05 2.01 5.46
N ARG A 101 -10.08 1.31 5.96
CA ARG A 101 -9.94 0.22 6.92
C ARG A 101 -10.70 -1.02 6.48
N LEU A 102 -10.22 -2.18 6.90
CA LEU A 102 -10.84 -3.48 6.57
C LEU A 102 -12.23 -3.62 7.20
N HIS A 103 -12.43 -3.12 8.43
CA HIS A 103 -13.72 -3.21 9.09
C HIS A 103 -14.81 -2.40 8.36
N GLU A 104 -14.46 -1.31 7.70
CA GLU A 104 -15.39 -0.52 6.87
C GLU A 104 -15.89 -1.33 5.65
N LEU A 105 -15.11 -2.35 5.24
CA LEU A 105 -15.44 -3.29 4.18
C LEU A 105 -16.02 -4.62 4.72
N GLN A 106 -16.30 -4.70 6.02
CA GLN A 106 -16.77 -5.91 6.70
C GLN A 106 -15.80 -7.10 6.61
N ILE A 107 -14.50 -6.80 6.53
CA ILE A 107 -13.43 -7.80 6.44
C ILE A 107 -12.80 -7.97 7.82
N GLY A 108 -12.84 -9.21 8.33
CA GLY A 108 -12.40 -9.56 9.68
C GLY A 108 -11.06 -10.29 9.73
N GLN A 109 -10.74 -10.80 10.93
CA GLN A 109 -9.49 -11.50 11.24
C GLN A 109 -9.29 -12.76 10.40
N ASP A 110 -10.35 -13.51 10.15
CA ASP A 110 -10.28 -14.79 9.39
C ASP A 110 -9.67 -14.57 8.00
N THR A 111 -9.96 -13.43 7.37
CA THR A 111 -9.38 -13.07 6.08
C THR A 111 -7.88 -12.81 6.18
N ILE A 112 -7.44 -12.12 7.23
CA ILE A 112 -6.01 -11.87 7.46
C ILE A 112 -5.28 -13.21 7.62
N ASP A 113 -5.82 -14.10 8.43
CA ASP A 113 -5.25 -15.43 8.68
C ASP A 113 -5.17 -16.26 7.40
N GLU A 114 -6.22 -16.22 6.58
CA GLU A 114 -6.26 -16.92 5.30
C GLU A 114 -5.23 -16.37 4.30
N ILE A 115 -5.10 -15.04 4.17
CA ILE A 115 -4.11 -14.42 3.28
C ILE A 115 -2.68 -14.80 3.71
N VAL A 116 -2.41 -14.72 5.01
CA VAL A 116 -1.10 -15.10 5.58
C VAL A 116 -0.79 -16.57 5.32
N ARG A 117 -1.78 -17.47 5.53
CA ARG A 117 -1.64 -18.90 5.24
C ARG A 117 -1.28 -19.13 3.77
N ARG A 118 -2.01 -18.51 2.83
CA ARG A 118 -1.75 -18.63 1.38
C ARG A 118 -0.35 -18.17 1.01
N PHE A 119 0.10 -17.04 1.55
CA PHE A 119 1.44 -16.52 1.25
C PHE A 119 2.53 -17.40 1.82
N ASN A 120 2.34 -17.97 3.01
CA ASN A 120 3.29 -18.92 3.61
C ASN A 120 3.36 -20.22 2.80
N GLU A 121 2.23 -20.79 2.40
CA GLU A 121 2.19 -22.02 1.58
C GLU A 121 2.84 -21.85 0.22
N ARG A 122 2.70 -20.66 -0.40
CA ARG A 122 3.34 -20.33 -1.68
C ARG A 122 4.81 -19.93 -1.53
N GLY A 123 5.32 -19.76 -0.31
CA GLY A 123 6.64 -19.21 -0.04
C GLY A 123 6.80 -17.79 -0.58
N SER A 124 5.73 -16.99 -0.55
CA SER A 124 5.70 -15.66 -1.17
C SER A 124 6.70 -14.70 -0.51
N ARG A 125 7.43 -13.98 -1.36
CA ARG A 125 8.39 -12.94 -0.97
C ARG A 125 8.11 -11.72 -1.83
N LEU A 126 7.36 -10.77 -1.27
CA LEU A 126 6.88 -9.60 -2.00
C LEU A 126 7.80 -8.39 -1.80
N GLY A 127 7.52 -7.33 -2.59
CA GLY A 127 8.27 -6.08 -2.58
C GLY A 127 9.55 -6.13 -3.40
N GLU A 128 10.15 -4.97 -3.67
CA GLU A 128 11.37 -4.85 -4.46
C GLU A 128 12.58 -5.59 -3.88
N ALA A 129 12.61 -5.79 -2.56
CA ALA A 129 13.66 -6.53 -1.85
C ALA A 129 13.30 -7.98 -1.54
N GLY A 130 12.10 -8.44 -1.89
CA GLY A 130 11.63 -9.79 -1.61
C GLY A 130 11.57 -10.14 -0.12
N ASN A 131 11.38 -9.17 0.76
CA ASN A 131 11.41 -9.33 2.21
C ASN A 131 10.04 -9.18 2.89
N ILE A 132 8.98 -8.91 2.13
CA ILE A 132 7.60 -8.91 2.63
C ILE A 132 7.08 -10.35 2.53
N THR A 133 7.26 -11.08 3.63
CA THR A 133 6.79 -12.47 3.83
C THR A 133 5.36 -12.50 4.37
N GLY A 134 4.79 -13.69 4.61
CA GLY A 134 3.49 -13.83 5.26
C GLY A 134 3.43 -13.14 6.64
N ASP A 135 4.49 -13.20 7.45
CA ASP A 135 4.55 -12.54 8.76
C ASP A 135 4.54 -11.00 8.63
N VAL A 136 5.28 -10.46 7.67
CA VAL A 136 5.26 -9.02 7.38
C VAL A 136 3.90 -8.61 6.83
N THR A 137 3.30 -9.42 5.95
CA THR A 137 1.93 -9.21 5.44
C THR A 137 0.92 -9.19 6.59
N ARG A 138 1.05 -10.08 7.58
CA ARG A 138 0.20 -10.05 8.78
C ARG A 138 0.28 -8.68 9.48
N ARG A 139 1.49 -8.20 9.73
CA ARG A 139 1.68 -6.87 10.36
C ARG A 139 1.04 -5.74 9.56
N ILE A 140 1.13 -5.78 8.23
CA ILE A 140 0.50 -4.80 7.35
C ILE A 140 -1.02 -4.86 7.49
N LEU A 141 -1.62 -6.05 7.37
CA LEU A 141 -3.07 -6.22 7.41
C LEU A 141 -3.66 -5.93 8.81
N GLU A 142 -2.91 -6.21 9.89
CA GLU A 142 -3.33 -5.83 11.25
C GLU A 142 -3.43 -4.30 11.43
N LEU A 143 -2.59 -3.53 10.75
CA LEU A 143 -2.69 -2.06 10.73
C LEU A 143 -3.82 -1.55 9.82
N CYS A 144 -4.37 -2.41 8.95
CA CYS A 144 -5.52 -2.07 8.12
C CYS A 144 -6.88 -2.21 8.83
N LYS A 145 -6.94 -2.75 10.05
CA LYS A 145 -8.18 -2.90 10.82
C LYS A 145 -8.74 -1.54 11.19
#